data_4d36f359d87b9a5ca2c315b7592b9bb5
#
_entry.id   4d36f359d87b9a5ca2c315b7592b9bb5
#
_cell.length_a   1.000
_cell.length_b   1.000
_cell.length_c   1.000
_cell.angle_alpha   90.00
_cell.angle_beta   90.00
_cell.angle_gamma   90.00
#
_symmetry.space_group_name_H-M   'P 1'
#
loop_
_entity.id
_entity.type
_entity.pdbx_description
1 polymer ?
#
loop_
_entity_poly.entity_id
_entity_poly.type
_entity_poly.pdbx_seq_one_letter_code
_entity_poly.pdbx_strand_id
1 'polypeptide(L)'
;MTSAAAPGNDPAPPSESGPPEPGLTGPGMTGPGLPGGPEPTAGPGAGPAPGTGAAPWQGWAAVCAVSLGIFCLITSELLPVGLLTPIGAALGVSDGTAGLMVTAPGLVAGLCAPLVTVGAGRLDRRLVLCVLIAVMVAANLAAALAPDFAVVLAARLLVGVSVGGFWAIAGGLAVRLVPERQVGRATALVFGGVPTASVLGVPAGTLLGELGGWRTAFAAVGALGLVALTALLVLLPPLPATRHITLPELPALLRENRAVRAGVIVTFLVVTGQFAAYTFVRPILQEVSGVDAEHISTLLLGYGVAGVAGNFLAGARDAYRTLLVVSSTLTVVLALIAVLPGPAVGTALLLAWGLAYGGVSVSVQGWMIKAAPEAPEAASSLMVAMFNFAIAAGALCGGLAVDGISVPAAPLGGAALMFAAAATVWVTAIRRTPRTLG
;
A
#
# COMPACT_ATOMS: atom_id res chain seq x y z
N MET A 1 4.97 -3.60 78.91
CA MET A 1 4.62 -2.28 79.40
C MET A 1 3.68 -1.71 78.36
N THR A 2 2.45 -1.87 78.63
CA THR A 2 1.42 -0.88 78.97
C THR A 2 1.12 0.06 77.82
N SER A 3 -0.02 0.20 77.27
CA SER A 3 -1.39 0.19 77.72
C SER A 3 -2.21 0.96 76.66
N ALA A 4 -3.25 0.41 76.19
CA ALA A 4 -4.64 0.83 76.34
C ALA A 4 -5.01 2.09 75.52
N ALA A 5 -6.15 2.31 74.93
CA ALA A 5 -7.46 1.70 74.91
C ALA A 5 -8.30 2.35 73.83
N ALA A 6 -9.30 1.63 73.32
CA ALA A 6 -10.45 2.10 72.55
C ALA A 6 -11.38 2.95 73.45
N PRO A 7 -12.58 3.44 73.07
CA PRO A 7 -13.50 2.95 72.02
C PRO A 7 -14.43 4.03 71.33
N GLY A 8 -15.21 3.59 70.38
CA GLY A 8 -16.64 3.77 70.33
C GLY A 8 -17.21 4.87 69.45
N ASN A 9 -17.95 4.58 68.40
CA ASN A 9 -19.43 4.57 68.37
C ASN A 9 -19.92 4.40 66.94
N ASP A 10 -20.60 3.26 66.76
CA ASP A 10 -21.68 3.13 65.76
C ASP A 10 -22.91 3.92 66.25
N PRO A 11 -23.80 4.32 65.40
CA PRO A 11 -25.02 3.53 65.30
C PRO A 11 -25.59 3.38 63.85
N ALA A 12 -26.40 2.27 63.82
CA ALA A 12 -27.14 1.69 62.73
C ALA A 12 -28.38 2.47 62.24
N PRO A 13 -29.09 1.92 61.25
CA PRO A 13 -29.93 2.60 60.27
C PRO A 13 -31.43 2.72 60.68
N PRO A 14 -32.22 3.36 59.87
CA PRO A 14 -33.58 2.83 59.64
C PRO A 14 -34.08 2.92 58.22
N SER A 15 -34.66 1.89 57.78
CA SER A 15 -36.07 1.53 57.59
C SER A 15 -36.70 1.92 56.27
N GLU A 16 -37.14 0.88 55.68
CA GLU A 16 -38.13 0.71 54.61
C GLU A 16 -39.31 1.69 54.60
N SER A 17 -39.81 2.02 53.42
CA SER A 17 -41.23 2.11 53.16
C SER A 17 -41.52 1.92 51.68
N GLY A 18 -42.48 1.04 51.42
CA GLY A 18 -42.91 0.49 50.14
C GLY A 18 -43.85 1.42 49.35
N PRO A 19 -44.41 0.93 48.28
CA PRO A 19 -45.10 1.69 47.24
C PRO A 19 -46.59 1.93 47.56
N PRO A 20 -47.25 2.88 46.95
CA PRO A 20 -48.67 2.85 46.79
C PRO A 20 -49.12 2.64 45.33
N GLU A 21 -50.12 1.80 45.23
CA GLU A 21 -50.91 1.45 44.07
C GLU A 21 -51.93 2.54 43.64
N PRO A 22 -52.69 2.29 42.55
CA PRO A 22 -53.22 3.29 41.64
C PRO A 22 -54.67 3.70 41.92
N GLY A 23 -55.04 4.84 41.45
CA GLY A 23 -56.43 5.28 41.62
C GLY A 23 -56.91 6.35 40.66
N LEU A 24 -57.78 5.93 39.72
CA LEU A 24 -58.99 6.63 39.23
C LEU A 24 -58.93 7.87 38.32
N THR A 25 -59.33 7.62 37.13
CA THR A 25 -60.20 8.36 36.15
C THR A 25 -60.87 9.68 36.57
N GLY A 26 -60.80 10.66 35.65
CA GLY A 26 -61.74 11.79 35.56
C GLY A 26 -61.41 12.69 34.37
N PRO A 27 -62.41 13.18 33.63
CA PRO A 27 -62.23 13.68 32.28
C PRO A 27 -62.13 15.22 32.17
N GLY A 28 -61.36 15.70 31.18
CA GLY A 28 -61.64 16.84 30.38
C GLY A 28 -61.36 18.20 30.97
N MET A 29 -60.34 18.89 30.37
CA MET A 29 -60.44 20.29 30.04
C MET A 29 -59.37 20.68 29.00
N THR A 30 -59.85 21.17 27.87
CA THR A 30 -59.07 21.78 26.79
C THR A 30 -58.54 23.14 27.26
N GLY A 31 -57.21 23.30 27.16
CA GLY A 31 -56.52 24.59 27.33
C GLY A 31 -55.51 24.82 26.18
N PRO A 32 -55.29 26.09 25.78
CA PRO A 32 -54.61 26.39 24.50
C PRO A 32 -53.10 26.20 24.54
N GLY A 33 -52.55 25.84 23.37
CA GLY A 33 -51.16 25.45 23.15
C GLY A 33 -50.14 26.49 23.54
N LEU A 34 -49.05 26.02 24.12
CA LEU A 34 -47.77 26.74 24.22
C LEU A 34 -46.90 26.42 23.02
N PRO A 35 -46.12 27.40 22.52
CA PRO A 35 -45.29 27.20 21.34
C PRO A 35 -44.13 26.23 21.60
N GLY A 36 -43.87 25.37 20.61
CA GLY A 36 -42.85 24.33 20.64
C GLY A 36 -41.47 24.87 20.98
N GLY A 37 -40.82 24.19 21.91
CA GLY A 37 -39.39 24.35 22.16
C GLY A 37 -38.59 23.90 20.95
N PRO A 38 -37.39 24.42 20.76
CA PRO A 38 -36.58 24.11 19.59
C PRO A 38 -36.19 22.63 19.61
N GLU A 39 -36.41 21.95 18.48
CA GLU A 39 -35.85 20.61 18.20
C GLU A 39 -34.33 20.61 18.41
N PRO A 40 -33.75 19.53 18.95
CA PRO A 40 -32.29 19.43 19.05
C PRO A 40 -31.69 19.46 17.65
N THR A 41 -31.04 20.56 17.34
CA THR A 41 -30.21 20.70 16.12
C THR A 41 -29.18 19.59 16.09
N ALA A 42 -29.31 18.69 15.11
CA ALA A 42 -28.28 17.72 14.78
C ALA A 42 -26.95 18.46 14.54
N GLY A 43 -25.93 18.11 15.31
CA GLY A 43 -24.60 18.66 15.17
C GLY A 43 -24.04 18.44 13.76
N PRO A 44 -23.22 19.36 13.23
CA PRO A 44 -22.60 19.20 11.93
C PRO A 44 -21.47 18.18 12.02
N GLY A 45 -21.67 16.96 11.51
CA GLY A 45 -20.59 15.99 11.47
C GLY A 45 -20.88 14.56 11.03
N ALA A 46 -22.12 14.21 10.70
CA ALA A 46 -22.39 12.94 10.05
C ALA A 46 -22.43 13.17 8.54
N GLY A 47 -21.34 12.90 7.86
CA GLY A 47 -21.35 12.76 6.40
C GLY A 47 -22.36 11.65 6.01
N PRO A 48 -22.97 11.72 4.82
CA PRO A 48 -23.97 10.75 4.41
C PRO A 48 -23.39 9.35 4.51
N ALA A 49 -24.09 8.48 5.25
CA ALA A 49 -23.80 7.05 5.31
C ALA A 49 -23.73 6.52 3.87
N PRO A 50 -22.77 5.61 3.55
CA PRO A 50 -22.69 5.00 2.23
C PRO A 50 -24.04 4.39 1.90
N GLY A 51 -24.56 4.70 0.71
CA GLY A 51 -25.93 4.49 0.26
C GLY A 51 -26.46 3.10 0.66
N THR A 52 -27.51 3.12 1.44
CA THR A 52 -28.35 1.98 1.80
C THR A 52 -29.06 1.46 0.54
N GLY A 53 -28.39 0.60 -0.24
CA GLY A 53 -28.96 0.03 -1.47
C GLY A 53 -28.04 -0.89 -2.27
N ALA A 54 -26.73 -0.74 -2.15
CA ALA A 54 -25.80 -1.61 -2.89
C ALA A 54 -25.60 -2.94 -2.14
N ALA A 55 -25.80 -4.04 -2.83
CA ALA A 55 -25.55 -5.38 -2.25
C ALA A 55 -24.07 -5.49 -1.83
N PRO A 56 -23.75 -6.15 -0.69
CA PRO A 56 -22.38 -6.24 -0.19
C PRO A 56 -21.35 -6.75 -1.22
N TRP A 57 -21.78 -7.60 -2.16
CA TRP A 57 -20.94 -8.16 -3.21
C TRP A 57 -20.47 -7.10 -4.23
N GLN A 58 -21.24 -6.00 -4.44
CA GLN A 58 -20.88 -4.95 -5.40
C GLN A 58 -19.62 -4.19 -4.96
N GLY A 59 -19.49 -3.92 -3.65
CA GLY A 59 -18.27 -3.31 -3.12
C GLY A 59 -17.04 -4.21 -3.32
N TRP A 60 -17.19 -5.51 -3.09
CA TRP A 60 -16.11 -6.47 -3.32
C TRP A 60 -15.79 -6.66 -4.80
N ALA A 61 -16.78 -6.65 -5.68
CA ALA A 61 -16.57 -6.68 -7.13
C ALA A 61 -15.77 -5.46 -7.61
N ALA A 62 -16.09 -4.27 -7.07
CA ALA A 62 -15.32 -3.06 -7.34
C ALA A 62 -13.87 -3.16 -6.82
N VAL A 63 -13.66 -3.72 -5.62
CA VAL A 63 -12.31 -4.00 -5.07
C VAL A 63 -11.53 -4.95 -5.97
N CYS A 64 -12.17 -6.02 -6.47
CA CYS A 64 -11.55 -6.96 -7.42
C CYS A 64 -11.18 -6.27 -8.75
N ALA A 65 -12.03 -5.38 -9.27
CA ALA A 65 -11.73 -4.62 -10.49
C ALA A 65 -10.52 -3.69 -10.29
N VAL A 66 -10.41 -3.02 -9.14
CA VAL A 66 -9.25 -2.18 -8.80
C VAL A 66 -7.99 -3.05 -8.65
N SER A 67 -8.08 -4.20 -7.97
CA SER A 67 -6.98 -5.16 -7.84
C SER A 67 -6.48 -5.68 -9.19
N LEU A 68 -7.41 -6.00 -10.12
CA LEU A 68 -7.08 -6.38 -11.49
C LEU A 68 -6.37 -5.24 -12.24
N GLY A 69 -6.81 -3.99 -12.05
CA GLY A 69 -6.13 -2.81 -12.59
C GLY A 69 -4.68 -2.72 -12.11
N ILE A 70 -4.44 -2.91 -10.81
CA ILE A 70 -3.08 -2.94 -10.23
C ILE A 70 -2.26 -4.10 -10.78
N PHE A 71 -2.84 -5.29 -10.88
CA PHE A 71 -2.19 -6.45 -11.49
C PHE A 71 -1.71 -6.14 -12.92
N CYS A 72 -2.57 -5.53 -13.75
CA CYS A 72 -2.22 -5.14 -15.12
C CYS A 72 -1.12 -4.08 -15.16
N LEU A 73 -1.19 -3.07 -14.29
CA LEU A 73 -0.19 -2.00 -14.22
C LEU A 73 1.19 -2.53 -13.83
N ILE A 74 1.27 -3.36 -12.78
CA ILE A 74 2.53 -3.94 -12.33
C ILE A 74 3.08 -4.94 -13.34
N THR A 75 2.21 -5.76 -13.94
CA THR A 75 2.62 -6.65 -15.05
C THR A 75 3.19 -5.85 -16.20
N SER A 76 2.51 -4.76 -16.62
CA SER A 76 3.00 -3.86 -17.65
C SER A 76 4.34 -3.21 -17.29
N GLU A 77 4.50 -2.76 -16.04
CA GLU A 77 5.71 -2.11 -15.55
C GLU A 77 6.92 -3.05 -15.56
N LEU A 78 6.74 -4.28 -15.08
CA LEU A 78 7.81 -5.26 -14.90
C LEU A 78 8.06 -6.12 -16.14
N LEU A 79 7.13 -6.18 -17.10
CA LEU A 79 7.24 -7.00 -18.32
C LEU A 79 8.59 -6.84 -19.05
N PRO A 80 9.15 -5.61 -19.24
CA PRO A 80 10.42 -5.46 -19.93
C PRO A 80 11.59 -6.16 -19.23
N VAL A 81 11.53 -6.40 -17.91
CA VAL A 81 12.64 -7.04 -17.16
C VAL A 81 13.00 -8.40 -17.76
N GLY A 82 11.99 -9.20 -18.13
CA GLY A 82 12.20 -10.50 -18.78
C GLY A 82 12.48 -10.42 -20.28
N LEU A 83 12.30 -9.26 -20.91
CA LEU A 83 12.37 -9.09 -22.36
C LEU A 83 13.42 -8.07 -22.80
N LEU A 84 14.30 -7.59 -21.91
CA LEU A 84 15.30 -6.55 -22.19
C LEU A 84 16.19 -6.92 -23.38
N THR A 85 16.83 -8.07 -23.31
CA THR A 85 17.76 -8.54 -24.36
C THR A 85 17.07 -8.77 -25.71
N PRO A 86 15.91 -9.50 -25.79
CA PRO A 86 15.20 -9.61 -27.07
C PRO A 86 14.74 -8.28 -27.66
N ILE A 87 14.31 -7.31 -26.82
CA ILE A 87 13.92 -5.98 -27.31
C ILE A 87 15.13 -5.20 -27.77
N GLY A 88 16.22 -5.20 -26.99
CA GLY A 88 17.48 -4.52 -27.35
C GLY A 88 18.03 -5.01 -28.68
N ALA A 89 18.09 -6.34 -28.86
CA ALA A 89 18.55 -6.95 -30.12
C ALA A 89 17.63 -6.61 -31.31
N ALA A 90 16.30 -6.63 -31.11
CA ALA A 90 15.34 -6.37 -32.18
C ALA A 90 15.32 -4.90 -32.62
N LEU A 91 15.61 -3.94 -31.72
CA LEU A 91 15.58 -2.51 -31.98
C LEU A 91 16.97 -1.87 -32.09
N GLY A 92 18.04 -2.68 -32.06
CA GLY A 92 19.42 -2.24 -32.26
C GLY A 92 19.95 -1.31 -31.15
N VAL A 93 19.53 -1.51 -29.90
CA VAL A 93 20.00 -0.76 -28.75
C VAL A 93 20.73 -1.65 -27.75
N SER A 94 21.67 -1.05 -26.97
CA SER A 94 22.37 -1.76 -25.91
C SER A 94 21.44 -2.18 -24.76
N ASP A 95 21.79 -3.21 -24.00
CA ASP A 95 21.05 -3.65 -22.82
C ASP A 95 20.90 -2.52 -21.78
N GLY A 96 21.94 -1.67 -21.62
CA GLY A 96 21.89 -0.50 -20.75
C GLY A 96 20.82 0.53 -21.21
N THR A 97 20.76 0.78 -22.54
CA THR A 97 19.69 1.64 -23.11
C THR A 97 18.32 0.99 -22.96
N ALA A 98 18.22 -0.31 -23.22
CA ALA A 98 16.97 -1.08 -23.00
C ALA A 98 16.50 -1.03 -21.54
N GLY A 99 17.42 -0.97 -20.58
CA GLY A 99 17.12 -0.80 -19.15
C GLY A 99 16.32 0.46 -18.81
N LEU A 100 16.39 1.50 -19.66
CA LEU A 100 15.55 2.71 -19.50
C LEU A 100 14.06 2.40 -19.53
N MET A 101 13.63 1.32 -20.18
CA MET A 101 12.23 0.87 -20.18
C MET A 101 11.70 0.50 -18.79
N VAL A 102 12.58 0.20 -17.86
CA VAL A 102 12.23 -0.13 -16.46
C VAL A 102 12.40 1.09 -15.56
N THR A 103 13.50 1.83 -15.73
CA THR A 103 13.84 2.96 -14.86
C THR A 103 12.96 4.19 -15.11
N ALA A 104 12.70 4.52 -16.39
CA ALA A 104 11.96 5.73 -16.74
C ALA A 104 10.51 5.75 -16.23
N PRO A 105 9.72 4.67 -16.34
CA PRO A 105 8.36 4.65 -15.77
C PRO A 105 8.34 4.89 -14.27
N GLY A 106 9.27 4.30 -13.51
CA GLY A 106 9.34 4.46 -12.05
C GLY A 106 9.56 5.92 -11.64
N LEU A 107 10.49 6.62 -12.29
CA LEU A 107 10.74 8.05 -12.04
C LEU A 107 9.51 8.90 -12.37
N VAL A 108 8.88 8.65 -13.53
CA VAL A 108 7.65 9.34 -13.94
C VAL A 108 6.52 9.06 -12.97
N ALA A 109 6.35 7.80 -12.50
CA ALA A 109 5.33 7.43 -11.54
C ALA A 109 5.47 8.21 -10.23
N GLY A 110 6.69 8.34 -9.70
CA GLY A 110 6.96 9.13 -8.49
C GLY A 110 6.57 10.60 -8.62
N LEU A 111 6.85 11.21 -9.77
CA LEU A 111 6.50 12.61 -10.06
C LEU A 111 4.99 12.76 -10.34
N CYS A 112 4.40 11.82 -11.07
CA CYS A 112 3.00 11.91 -11.49
C CYS A 112 2.00 11.61 -10.37
N ALA A 113 2.36 10.85 -9.34
CA ALA A 113 1.45 10.54 -8.24
C ALA A 113 0.85 11.80 -7.59
N PRO A 114 1.64 12.78 -7.10
CA PRO A 114 1.10 14.02 -6.58
C PRO A 114 0.45 14.91 -7.67
N LEU A 115 1.01 14.95 -8.88
CA LEU A 115 0.49 15.78 -9.97
C LEU A 115 -0.90 15.32 -10.43
N VAL A 116 -1.10 14.01 -10.59
CA VAL A 116 -2.41 13.44 -10.96
C VAL A 116 -3.42 13.64 -9.85
N THR A 117 -3.03 13.49 -8.58
CA THR A 117 -3.94 13.74 -7.43
C THR A 117 -4.46 15.17 -7.42
N VAL A 118 -3.59 16.15 -7.66
CA VAL A 118 -3.96 17.56 -7.74
C VAL A 118 -4.71 17.88 -9.03
N GLY A 119 -4.20 17.42 -10.17
CA GLY A 119 -4.77 17.69 -11.50
C GLY A 119 -6.13 17.05 -11.70
N ALA A 120 -6.40 15.89 -11.07
CA ALA A 120 -7.72 15.27 -11.07
C ALA A 120 -8.80 16.16 -10.42
N GLY A 121 -8.40 17.05 -9.51
CA GLY A 121 -9.27 18.08 -8.96
C GLY A 121 -10.60 17.54 -8.43
N ARG A 122 -11.71 17.99 -9.05
CA ARG A 122 -13.08 17.56 -8.73
C ARG A 122 -13.60 16.42 -9.62
N LEU A 123 -12.77 15.88 -10.50
CA LEU A 123 -13.18 14.79 -11.38
C LEU A 123 -13.59 13.55 -10.57
N ASP A 124 -14.54 12.79 -11.10
CA ASP A 124 -14.91 11.50 -10.54
C ASP A 124 -13.71 10.54 -10.59
N ARG A 125 -13.38 9.95 -9.44
CA ARG A 125 -12.22 9.05 -9.31
C ARG A 125 -12.35 7.79 -10.18
N ARG A 126 -13.58 7.33 -10.43
CA ARG A 126 -13.83 6.27 -11.41
C ARG A 126 -13.35 6.67 -12.80
N LEU A 127 -13.71 7.88 -13.26
CA LEU A 127 -13.27 8.38 -14.56
C LEU A 127 -11.75 8.47 -14.64
N VAL A 128 -11.10 9.02 -13.62
CA VAL A 128 -9.64 9.15 -13.57
C VAL A 128 -8.96 7.79 -13.66
N LEU A 129 -9.42 6.80 -12.88
CA LEU A 129 -8.86 5.43 -12.91
C LEU A 129 -9.08 4.76 -14.28
N CYS A 130 -10.26 4.91 -14.89
CA CYS A 130 -10.53 4.39 -16.22
C CYS A 130 -9.64 5.03 -17.28
N VAL A 131 -9.43 6.35 -17.22
CA VAL A 131 -8.52 7.06 -18.14
C VAL A 131 -7.08 6.57 -17.98
N LEU A 132 -6.60 6.40 -16.74
CA LEU A 132 -5.24 5.91 -16.48
C LEU A 132 -5.03 4.48 -16.99
N ILE A 133 -6.00 3.57 -16.80
CA ILE A 133 -5.93 2.24 -17.40
C ILE A 133 -6.02 2.29 -18.93
N ALA A 134 -6.87 3.15 -19.50
CA ALA A 134 -6.93 3.34 -20.94
C ALA A 134 -5.60 3.85 -21.53
N VAL A 135 -4.92 4.78 -20.85
CA VAL A 135 -3.56 5.26 -21.21
C VAL A 135 -2.56 4.10 -21.15
N MET A 136 -2.58 3.28 -20.11
CA MET A 136 -1.73 2.08 -20.02
C MET A 136 -2.00 1.11 -21.19
N VAL A 137 -3.27 0.85 -21.51
CA VAL A 137 -3.67 -0.01 -22.64
C VAL A 137 -3.11 0.55 -23.95
N ALA A 138 -3.35 1.83 -24.23
CA ALA A 138 -2.85 2.49 -25.43
C ALA A 138 -1.32 2.45 -25.51
N ALA A 139 -0.64 2.67 -24.39
CA ALA A 139 0.81 2.59 -24.28
C ALA A 139 1.36 1.19 -24.59
N ASN A 140 0.74 0.13 -24.04
CA ASN A 140 1.17 -1.24 -24.34
C ASN A 140 0.92 -1.63 -25.81
N LEU A 141 -0.22 -1.23 -26.38
CA LEU A 141 -0.49 -1.45 -27.81
C LEU A 141 0.46 -0.64 -28.70
N ALA A 142 0.77 0.61 -28.36
CA ALA A 142 1.78 1.40 -29.04
C ALA A 142 3.17 0.75 -28.98
N ALA A 143 3.57 0.23 -27.81
CA ALA A 143 4.82 -0.51 -27.67
C ALA A 143 4.83 -1.79 -28.52
N ALA A 144 3.72 -2.54 -28.61
CA ALA A 144 3.60 -3.74 -29.43
C ALA A 144 3.77 -3.41 -30.94
N LEU A 145 3.35 -2.23 -31.37
CA LEU A 145 3.44 -1.77 -32.76
C LEU A 145 4.67 -0.87 -33.04
N ALA A 146 5.54 -0.68 -32.04
CA ALA A 146 6.63 0.27 -32.14
C ALA A 146 7.64 -0.09 -33.25
N PRO A 147 7.95 0.85 -34.17
CA PRO A 147 8.98 0.66 -35.19
C PRO A 147 10.40 0.81 -34.63
N ASP A 148 10.59 1.59 -33.59
CA ASP A 148 11.86 1.94 -32.99
C ASP A 148 11.79 2.03 -31.45
N PHE A 149 12.97 2.16 -30.83
CA PHE A 149 13.09 2.22 -29.37
C PHE A 149 12.50 3.49 -28.75
N ALA A 150 12.52 4.62 -29.48
CA ALA A 150 12.00 5.89 -28.95
C ALA A 150 10.48 5.81 -28.71
N VAL A 151 9.74 5.13 -29.60
CA VAL A 151 8.32 4.88 -29.44
C VAL A 151 8.05 3.95 -28.24
N VAL A 152 8.86 2.91 -28.06
CA VAL A 152 8.75 2.05 -26.87
C VAL A 152 9.00 2.86 -25.60
N LEU A 153 10.04 3.69 -25.56
CA LEU A 153 10.37 4.50 -24.39
C LEU A 153 9.28 5.53 -24.10
N ALA A 154 8.74 6.20 -25.12
CA ALA A 154 7.61 7.12 -24.96
C ALA A 154 6.37 6.40 -24.37
N ALA A 155 6.07 5.20 -24.86
CA ALA A 155 5.00 4.37 -24.30
C ALA A 155 5.28 4.01 -22.83
N ARG A 156 6.53 3.73 -22.47
CA ARG A 156 6.93 3.47 -21.08
C ARG A 156 6.72 4.67 -20.15
N LEU A 157 6.99 5.89 -20.61
CA LEU A 157 6.70 7.10 -19.85
C LEU A 157 5.19 7.24 -19.55
N LEU A 158 4.33 6.92 -20.54
CA LEU A 158 2.88 6.93 -20.36
C LEU A 158 2.43 5.85 -19.35
N VAL A 159 3.06 4.68 -19.36
CA VAL A 159 2.84 3.66 -18.31
C VAL A 159 3.19 4.22 -16.94
N GLY A 160 4.31 4.96 -16.80
CA GLY A 160 4.69 5.61 -15.56
C GLY A 160 3.63 6.60 -15.04
N VAL A 161 3.06 7.43 -15.94
CA VAL A 161 1.93 8.32 -15.59
C VAL A 161 0.75 7.50 -15.05
N SER A 162 0.42 6.41 -15.73
CA SER A 162 -0.69 5.53 -15.34
C SER A 162 -0.46 4.89 -13.98
N VAL A 163 0.74 4.35 -13.74
CA VAL A 163 1.14 3.73 -12.48
C VAL A 163 1.04 4.74 -11.33
N GLY A 164 1.73 5.87 -11.43
CA GLY A 164 1.76 6.88 -10.37
C GLY A 164 0.38 7.42 -10.03
N GLY A 165 -0.41 7.78 -11.04
CA GLY A 165 -1.75 8.32 -10.85
C GLY A 165 -2.74 7.30 -10.30
N PHE A 166 -2.69 6.06 -10.79
CA PHE A 166 -3.59 5.00 -10.34
C PHE A 166 -3.34 4.64 -8.87
N TRP A 167 -2.08 4.48 -8.49
CA TRP A 167 -1.70 4.17 -7.11
C TRP A 167 -2.09 5.27 -6.12
N ALA A 168 -1.92 6.53 -6.50
CA ALA A 168 -2.26 7.66 -5.65
C ALA A 168 -3.75 7.67 -5.26
N ILE A 169 -4.62 7.18 -6.15
CA ILE A 169 -6.08 7.12 -5.95
C ILE A 169 -6.50 5.76 -5.39
N ALA A 170 -6.06 4.67 -6.02
CA ALA A 170 -6.52 3.31 -5.71
C ALA A 170 -6.20 2.89 -4.28
N GLY A 171 -5.07 3.32 -3.72
CA GLY A 171 -4.68 2.99 -2.36
C GLY A 171 -5.67 3.46 -1.30
N GLY A 172 -6.41 4.55 -1.53
CA GLY A 172 -7.43 5.09 -0.62
C GLY A 172 -8.85 4.60 -0.87
N LEU A 173 -9.11 3.84 -1.95
CA LEU A 173 -10.48 3.51 -2.35
C LEU A 173 -11.18 2.48 -1.47
N ALA A 174 -10.43 1.59 -0.81
CA ALA A 174 -11.02 0.54 0.03
C ALA A 174 -11.98 1.10 1.08
N VAL A 175 -11.66 2.27 1.67
CA VAL A 175 -12.51 2.96 2.66
C VAL A 175 -13.87 3.35 2.11
N ARG A 176 -13.97 3.58 0.80
CA ARG A 176 -15.19 4.03 0.11
C ARG A 176 -16.00 2.88 -0.50
N LEU A 177 -15.40 1.71 -0.64
CA LEU A 177 -16.00 0.56 -1.36
C LEU A 177 -16.58 -0.49 -0.40
N VAL A 178 -16.03 -0.61 0.82
CA VAL A 178 -16.45 -1.63 1.77
C VAL A 178 -16.67 -1.03 3.17
N PRO A 179 -17.47 -1.71 4.03
CA PRO A 179 -17.66 -1.31 5.43
C PRO A 179 -16.32 -1.24 6.19
N GLU A 180 -16.23 -0.35 7.18
CA GLU A 180 -15.01 -0.06 7.96
C GLU A 180 -14.30 -1.32 8.48
N ARG A 181 -15.07 -2.30 8.98
CA ARG A 181 -14.53 -3.57 9.48
C ARG A 181 -13.80 -4.40 8.42
N GLN A 182 -14.04 -4.14 7.15
CA GLN A 182 -13.51 -4.90 6.01
C GLN A 182 -12.41 -4.14 5.24
N VAL A 183 -12.15 -2.88 5.58
CA VAL A 183 -11.18 -2.02 4.87
C VAL A 183 -9.80 -2.66 4.81
N GLY A 184 -9.31 -3.23 5.91
CA GLY A 184 -7.99 -3.88 5.92
C GLY A 184 -7.89 -5.05 4.93
N ARG A 185 -8.94 -5.88 4.84
CA ARG A 185 -9.00 -7.01 3.90
C ARG A 185 -9.12 -6.52 2.44
N ALA A 186 -9.93 -5.49 2.21
CA ALA A 186 -10.09 -4.90 0.89
C ALA A 186 -8.79 -4.23 0.42
N THR A 187 -8.11 -3.52 1.31
CA THR A 187 -6.77 -2.95 1.03
C THR A 187 -5.77 -4.05 0.71
N ALA A 188 -5.75 -5.16 1.45
CA ALA A 188 -4.89 -6.31 1.17
C ALA A 188 -5.19 -6.94 -0.21
N LEU A 189 -6.47 -7.01 -0.61
CA LEU A 189 -6.84 -7.52 -1.94
C LEU A 189 -6.38 -6.57 -3.04
N VAL A 190 -6.57 -5.26 -2.86
CA VAL A 190 -6.09 -4.23 -3.79
C VAL A 190 -4.58 -4.34 -3.99
N PHE A 191 -3.81 -4.37 -2.89
CA PHE A 191 -2.36 -4.49 -2.94
C PHE A 191 -1.86 -5.89 -3.30
N GLY A 192 -2.69 -6.92 -3.16
CA GLY A 192 -2.41 -8.29 -3.58
C GLY A 192 -2.16 -8.43 -5.08
N GLY A 193 -2.62 -7.47 -5.89
CA GLY A 193 -2.28 -7.38 -7.32
C GLY A 193 -0.78 -7.31 -7.58
N VAL A 194 0.01 -6.68 -6.69
CA VAL A 194 1.46 -6.50 -6.85
C VAL A 194 2.23 -7.84 -6.82
N PRO A 195 2.21 -8.58 -5.70
CA PRO A 195 2.92 -9.85 -5.65
C PRO A 195 2.34 -10.87 -6.65
N THR A 196 1.03 -10.82 -6.93
CA THR A 196 0.40 -11.68 -7.93
C THR A 196 0.93 -11.37 -9.33
N ALA A 197 1.14 -10.09 -9.68
CA ALA A 197 1.75 -9.71 -10.95
C ALA A 197 3.21 -10.20 -11.06
N SER A 198 3.97 -10.11 -9.98
CA SER A 198 5.35 -10.58 -9.95
C SER A 198 5.45 -12.11 -10.12
N VAL A 199 4.51 -12.86 -9.53
CA VAL A 199 4.49 -14.34 -9.55
C VAL A 199 3.89 -14.90 -10.84
N LEU A 200 2.83 -14.28 -11.36
CA LEU A 200 2.10 -14.79 -12.53
C LEU A 200 2.29 -13.91 -13.77
N GLY A 201 2.22 -12.59 -13.60
CA GLY A 201 2.20 -11.66 -14.72
C GLY A 201 3.52 -11.62 -15.48
N VAL A 202 4.64 -11.49 -14.75
CA VAL A 202 5.97 -11.42 -15.36
C VAL A 202 6.35 -12.74 -16.03
N PRO A 203 6.26 -13.91 -15.39
CA PRO A 203 6.57 -15.17 -16.06
C PRO A 203 5.66 -15.48 -17.26
N ALA A 204 4.35 -15.21 -17.13
CA ALA A 204 3.42 -15.41 -18.26
C ALA A 204 3.76 -14.47 -19.43
N GLY A 205 4.09 -13.20 -19.14
CA GLY A 205 4.51 -12.24 -20.16
C GLY A 205 5.81 -12.62 -20.82
N THR A 206 6.80 -13.12 -20.08
CA THR A 206 8.08 -13.60 -20.62
C THR A 206 7.86 -14.82 -21.52
N LEU A 207 7.07 -15.80 -21.06
CA LEU A 207 6.71 -16.97 -21.85
C LEU A 207 6.02 -16.60 -23.18
N LEU A 208 5.05 -15.67 -23.13
CA LEU A 208 4.41 -15.17 -24.33
C LEU A 208 5.41 -14.47 -25.27
N GLY A 209 6.39 -13.77 -24.69
CA GLY A 209 7.48 -13.16 -25.45
C GLY A 209 8.42 -14.16 -26.10
N GLU A 210 8.69 -15.28 -25.45
CA GLU A 210 9.48 -16.38 -26.02
C GLU A 210 8.74 -17.09 -27.16
N LEU A 211 7.44 -17.35 -27.01
CA LEU A 211 6.63 -18.06 -27.98
C LEU A 211 6.23 -17.22 -29.21
N GLY A 212 5.92 -15.95 -29.02
CA GLY A 212 5.37 -15.10 -30.08
C GLY A 212 6.14 -13.79 -30.33
N GLY A 213 7.29 -13.63 -29.69
CA GLY A 213 8.08 -12.41 -29.70
C GLY A 213 7.60 -11.35 -28.69
N TRP A 214 8.49 -10.44 -28.32
CA TRP A 214 8.24 -9.42 -27.29
C TRP A 214 6.99 -8.53 -27.59
N ARG A 215 6.68 -8.30 -28.87
CA ARG A 215 5.48 -7.54 -29.28
C ARG A 215 4.18 -8.22 -28.86
N THR A 216 4.12 -9.54 -28.93
CA THR A 216 2.95 -10.33 -28.49
C THR A 216 2.74 -10.20 -26.99
N ALA A 217 3.81 -10.16 -26.19
CA ALA A 217 3.72 -9.96 -24.74
C ALA A 217 3.09 -8.58 -24.41
N PHE A 218 3.53 -7.51 -25.05
CA PHE A 218 2.93 -6.17 -24.88
C PHE A 218 1.46 -6.13 -25.35
N ALA A 219 1.13 -6.75 -26.48
CA ALA A 219 -0.24 -6.84 -26.98
C ALA A 219 -1.15 -7.60 -25.99
N ALA A 220 -0.65 -8.71 -25.42
CA ALA A 220 -1.39 -9.50 -24.43
C ALA A 220 -1.67 -8.70 -23.15
N VAL A 221 -0.68 -7.92 -22.65
CA VAL A 221 -0.88 -7.03 -21.49
C VAL A 221 -1.85 -5.90 -21.84
N GLY A 222 -1.80 -5.36 -23.05
CA GLY A 222 -2.79 -4.41 -23.55
C GLY A 222 -4.21 -4.99 -23.57
N ALA A 223 -4.37 -6.23 -24.08
CA ALA A 223 -5.65 -6.94 -24.08
C ALA A 223 -6.19 -7.21 -22.67
N LEU A 224 -5.31 -7.65 -21.75
CA LEU A 224 -5.67 -7.84 -20.35
C LEU A 224 -6.07 -6.51 -19.70
N GLY A 225 -5.39 -5.42 -20.04
CA GLY A 225 -5.75 -4.06 -19.62
C GLY A 225 -7.15 -3.63 -20.10
N LEU A 226 -7.58 -4.05 -21.31
CA LEU A 226 -8.95 -3.83 -21.78
C LEU A 226 -9.98 -4.55 -20.91
N VAL A 227 -9.67 -5.77 -20.46
CA VAL A 227 -10.53 -6.50 -19.50
C VAL A 227 -10.61 -5.73 -18.17
N ALA A 228 -9.48 -5.24 -17.65
CA ALA A 228 -9.46 -4.43 -16.43
C ALA A 228 -10.23 -3.12 -16.60
N LEU A 229 -10.09 -2.43 -17.73
CA LEU A 229 -10.84 -1.22 -18.06
C LEU A 229 -12.36 -1.49 -18.08
N THR A 230 -12.78 -2.56 -18.74
CA THR A 230 -14.18 -2.96 -18.78
C THR A 230 -14.71 -3.28 -17.38
N ALA A 231 -13.94 -4.01 -16.58
CA ALA A 231 -14.29 -4.31 -15.19
C ALA A 231 -14.47 -3.03 -14.36
N LEU A 232 -13.55 -2.05 -14.48
CA LEU A 232 -13.66 -0.76 -13.79
C LEU A 232 -14.90 0.02 -14.27
N LEU A 233 -15.17 0.06 -15.56
CA LEU A 233 -16.33 0.75 -16.13
C LEU A 233 -17.67 0.14 -15.69
N VAL A 234 -17.72 -1.17 -15.45
CA VAL A 234 -18.96 -1.87 -15.10
C VAL A 234 -19.14 -1.95 -13.58
N LEU A 235 -18.09 -2.28 -12.85
CA LEU A 235 -18.18 -2.66 -11.45
C LEU A 235 -17.86 -1.51 -10.47
N LEU A 236 -17.08 -0.51 -10.90
CA LEU A 236 -16.75 0.60 -10.01
C LEU A 236 -17.90 1.61 -9.99
N PRO A 237 -18.47 1.92 -8.81
CA PRO A 237 -19.51 2.94 -8.72
C PRO A 237 -18.94 4.34 -8.98
N PRO A 238 -19.77 5.34 -9.28
CA PRO A 238 -19.34 6.73 -9.31
C PRO A 238 -18.69 7.14 -7.96
N LEU A 239 -17.52 7.74 -8.03
CA LEU A 239 -16.71 8.11 -6.87
C LEU A 239 -16.37 9.61 -6.94
N PRO A 240 -17.33 10.50 -6.67
CA PRO A 240 -17.10 11.93 -6.71
C PRO A 240 -15.96 12.31 -5.76
N ALA A 241 -15.16 13.32 -6.14
CA ALA A 241 -14.09 13.81 -5.28
C ALA A 241 -14.68 14.34 -3.98
N THR A 242 -14.16 13.88 -2.86
CA THR A 242 -14.59 14.35 -1.53
C THR A 242 -14.00 15.72 -1.22
N ARG A 243 -12.81 16.01 -1.72
CA ARG A 243 -12.09 17.27 -1.52
C ARG A 243 -11.20 17.57 -2.73
N HIS A 244 -11.06 18.85 -3.05
CA HIS A 244 -10.04 19.34 -3.99
C HIS A 244 -8.73 19.54 -3.24
N ILE A 245 -7.67 18.89 -3.69
CA ILE A 245 -6.33 18.99 -3.11
C ILE A 245 -5.51 19.92 -4.00
N THR A 246 -4.80 20.85 -3.40
CA THR A 246 -3.90 21.78 -4.10
C THR A 246 -2.44 21.42 -3.87
N LEU A 247 -1.55 21.77 -4.81
CA LEU A 247 -0.11 21.47 -4.68
C LEU A 247 0.50 21.98 -3.36
N PRO A 248 0.19 23.21 -2.86
CA PRO A 248 0.73 23.69 -1.59
C PRO A 248 0.26 22.89 -0.36
N GLU A 249 -0.87 22.18 -0.45
CA GLU A 249 -1.39 21.39 0.68
C GLU A 249 -0.53 20.14 0.94
N LEU A 250 0.14 19.59 -0.07
CA LEU A 250 0.97 18.40 0.10
C LEU A 250 2.15 18.63 1.05
N PRO A 251 3.03 19.66 0.85
CA PRO A 251 4.07 19.96 1.81
C PRO A 251 3.52 20.47 3.14
N ALA A 252 2.35 21.16 3.16
CA ALA A 252 1.69 21.56 4.40
C ALA A 252 1.28 20.34 5.21
N LEU A 253 0.68 19.31 4.58
CA LEU A 253 0.31 18.05 5.23
C LEU A 253 1.51 17.35 5.87
N LEU A 254 2.68 17.37 5.20
CA LEU A 254 3.92 16.83 5.76
C LEU A 254 4.45 17.64 6.95
N ARG A 255 4.32 18.97 6.93
CA ARG A 255 4.81 19.84 8.00
C ARG A 255 3.92 19.78 9.24
N GLU A 256 2.61 19.80 9.04
CA GLU A 256 1.62 19.93 10.10
C GLU A 256 1.22 18.58 10.71
N ASN A 257 1.09 17.53 9.88
CA ASN A 257 0.67 16.21 10.34
C ASN A 257 1.88 15.32 10.67
N ARG A 258 2.18 15.22 11.97
CA ARG A 258 3.29 14.39 12.47
C ARG A 258 3.14 12.90 12.11
N ALA A 259 1.90 12.39 12.03
CA ALA A 259 1.65 10.99 11.72
C ALA A 259 1.89 10.69 10.23
N VAL A 260 1.51 11.61 9.32
CA VAL A 260 1.82 11.51 7.89
C VAL A 260 3.33 11.58 7.69
N ARG A 261 3.99 12.56 8.31
CA ARG A 261 5.46 12.68 8.24
C ARG A 261 6.18 11.42 8.70
N ALA A 262 5.76 10.84 9.83
CA ALA A 262 6.31 9.59 10.31
C ALA A 262 6.06 8.43 9.34
N GLY A 263 4.85 8.33 8.75
CA GLY A 263 4.52 7.34 7.73
C GLY A 263 5.38 7.46 6.48
N VAL A 264 5.63 8.68 6.00
CA VAL A 264 6.51 8.95 4.85
C VAL A 264 7.97 8.58 5.18
N ILE A 265 8.46 8.90 6.38
CA ILE A 265 9.81 8.51 6.83
C ILE A 265 9.93 6.98 6.92
N VAL A 266 8.95 6.30 7.51
CA VAL A 266 8.92 4.83 7.59
C VAL A 266 8.90 4.22 6.20
N THR A 267 8.09 4.77 5.27
CA THR A 267 8.07 4.33 3.86
C THR A 267 9.45 4.44 3.25
N PHE A 268 10.10 5.61 3.39
CA PHE A 268 11.45 5.82 2.86
C PHE A 268 12.44 4.81 3.41
N LEU A 269 12.50 4.63 4.74
CA LEU A 269 13.46 3.74 5.38
C LEU A 269 13.25 2.28 5.01
N VAL A 270 11.99 1.80 5.06
CA VAL A 270 11.66 0.40 4.75
C VAL A 270 11.92 0.08 3.29
N VAL A 271 11.47 0.95 2.37
CA VAL A 271 11.60 0.69 0.94
C VAL A 271 13.05 0.85 0.48
N THR A 272 13.77 1.87 0.96
CA THR A 272 15.20 2.03 0.66
C THR A 272 15.99 0.83 1.19
N GLY A 273 15.75 0.40 2.43
CA GLY A 273 16.42 -0.78 3.01
C GLY A 273 16.12 -2.06 2.24
N GLN A 274 14.87 -2.23 1.82
CA GLN A 274 14.45 -3.34 0.97
C GLN A 274 15.23 -3.38 -0.35
N PHE A 275 15.19 -2.29 -1.10
CA PHE A 275 15.78 -2.26 -2.44
C PHE A 275 17.32 -2.16 -2.42
N ALA A 276 17.91 -1.67 -1.34
CA ALA A 276 19.36 -1.79 -1.14
C ALA A 276 19.83 -3.26 -1.10
N ALA A 277 19.04 -4.13 -0.47
CA ALA A 277 19.36 -5.56 -0.40
C ALA A 277 18.77 -6.36 -1.57
N TYR A 278 17.48 -6.16 -1.91
CA TYR A 278 16.78 -7.00 -2.87
C TYR A 278 17.29 -6.86 -4.31
N THR A 279 17.76 -5.67 -4.69
CA THR A 279 18.38 -5.45 -6.00
C THR A 279 19.60 -6.38 -6.21
N PHE A 280 20.28 -6.74 -5.13
CA PHE A 280 21.47 -7.59 -5.12
C PHE A 280 21.21 -8.98 -4.51
N VAL A 281 19.95 -9.40 -4.47
CA VAL A 281 19.55 -10.70 -3.87
C VAL A 281 20.26 -11.88 -4.53
N ARG A 282 20.51 -11.82 -5.85
CA ARG A 282 21.19 -12.90 -6.58
C ARG A 282 22.64 -13.08 -6.10
N PRO A 283 23.53 -12.07 -6.14
CA PRO A 283 24.87 -12.20 -5.59
C PRO A 283 24.86 -12.54 -4.08
N ILE A 284 23.93 -12.02 -3.28
CA ILE A 284 23.81 -12.39 -1.87
C ILE A 284 23.57 -13.89 -1.71
N LEU A 285 22.64 -14.46 -2.45
CA LEU A 285 22.34 -15.90 -2.40
C LEU A 285 23.50 -16.75 -2.91
N GLN A 286 24.19 -16.32 -3.96
CA GLN A 286 25.31 -17.09 -4.52
C GLN A 286 26.57 -17.01 -3.66
N GLU A 287 27.01 -15.79 -3.32
CA GLU A 287 28.31 -15.59 -2.67
C GLU A 287 28.27 -15.77 -1.15
N VAL A 288 27.17 -15.40 -0.50
CA VAL A 288 27.04 -15.51 0.96
C VAL A 288 26.40 -16.83 1.36
N SER A 289 25.27 -17.16 0.73
CA SER A 289 24.52 -18.36 1.09
C SER A 289 24.99 -19.62 0.36
N GLY A 290 25.76 -19.50 -0.73
CA GLY A 290 26.24 -20.66 -1.50
C GLY A 290 25.12 -21.37 -2.27
N VAL A 291 24.08 -20.65 -2.70
CA VAL A 291 22.99 -21.20 -3.50
C VAL A 291 23.39 -21.28 -4.96
N ASP A 292 23.17 -22.44 -5.58
CA ASP A 292 23.45 -22.66 -7.01
C ASP A 292 22.58 -21.76 -7.89
N ALA A 293 23.15 -21.22 -8.96
CA ALA A 293 22.51 -20.27 -9.87
C ALA A 293 21.19 -20.78 -10.47
N GLU A 294 21.07 -22.09 -10.70
CA GLU A 294 19.88 -22.74 -11.28
C GLU A 294 18.67 -22.73 -10.34
N HIS A 295 18.88 -22.68 -9.01
CA HIS A 295 17.82 -22.66 -8.00
C HIS A 295 17.29 -21.27 -7.70
N ILE A 296 18.02 -20.20 -8.05
CA ILE A 296 17.68 -18.83 -7.67
C ILE A 296 16.31 -18.40 -8.19
N SER A 297 15.97 -18.72 -9.45
CA SER A 297 14.68 -18.36 -10.03
C SER A 297 13.52 -19.01 -9.27
N THR A 298 13.66 -20.27 -8.87
CA THR A 298 12.66 -20.99 -8.06
C THR A 298 12.54 -20.37 -6.66
N LEU A 299 13.67 -20.00 -6.06
CA LEU A 299 13.66 -19.35 -4.74
C LEU A 299 13.01 -17.97 -4.77
N LEU A 300 13.24 -17.16 -5.82
CA LEU A 300 12.59 -15.89 -6.02
C LEU A 300 11.07 -16.03 -6.25
N LEU A 301 10.65 -17.10 -6.92
CA LEU A 301 9.23 -17.46 -7.01
C LEU A 301 8.67 -17.76 -5.61
N GLY A 302 9.37 -18.56 -4.80
CA GLY A 302 9.03 -18.83 -3.41
C GLY A 302 8.92 -17.56 -2.57
N TYR A 303 9.87 -16.63 -2.71
CA TYR A 303 9.84 -15.30 -2.11
C TYR A 303 8.55 -14.55 -2.48
N GLY A 304 8.19 -14.54 -3.76
CA GLY A 304 6.97 -13.89 -4.24
C GLY A 304 5.70 -14.50 -3.64
N VAL A 305 5.61 -15.86 -3.62
CA VAL A 305 4.48 -16.58 -3.01
C VAL A 305 4.38 -16.28 -1.51
N ALA A 306 5.50 -16.29 -0.79
CA ALA A 306 5.56 -15.90 0.62
C ALA A 306 5.09 -14.44 0.81
N GLY A 307 5.45 -13.54 -0.12
CA GLY A 307 5.00 -12.14 -0.13
C GLY A 307 3.49 -12.01 -0.28
N VAL A 308 2.85 -12.82 -1.15
CA VAL A 308 1.37 -12.87 -1.25
C VAL A 308 0.76 -13.23 0.12
N ALA A 309 1.26 -14.28 0.76
CA ALA A 309 0.78 -14.69 2.07
C ALA A 309 0.98 -13.57 3.11
N GLY A 310 2.13 -12.92 3.13
CA GLY A 310 2.45 -11.79 4.00
C GLY A 310 1.52 -10.60 3.83
N ASN A 311 1.18 -10.25 2.59
CA ASN A 311 0.25 -9.17 2.28
C ASN A 311 -1.15 -9.41 2.89
N PHE A 312 -1.71 -10.62 2.72
CA PHE A 312 -3.01 -10.94 3.29
C PHE A 312 -2.99 -11.05 4.82
N LEU A 313 -1.93 -11.60 5.39
CA LEU A 313 -1.76 -11.66 6.84
C LEU A 313 -1.68 -10.26 7.47
N ALA A 314 -1.02 -9.32 6.81
CA ALA A 314 -0.88 -7.94 7.25
C ALA A 314 -2.19 -7.15 7.14
N GLY A 315 -2.96 -7.33 6.05
CA GLY A 315 -4.19 -6.60 5.81
C GLY A 315 -5.31 -6.86 6.83
N ALA A 316 -5.22 -7.98 7.57
CA ALA A 316 -6.17 -8.32 8.65
C ALA A 316 -5.79 -7.73 10.01
N ARG A 317 -4.67 -7.01 10.13
CA ARG A 317 -4.08 -6.58 11.41
C ARG A 317 -3.95 -5.06 11.51
N ASP A 318 -3.62 -4.59 12.72
CA ASP A 318 -3.34 -3.16 12.93
C ASP A 318 -2.03 -2.74 12.23
N ALA A 319 -2.11 -1.68 11.41
CA ALA A 319 -1.02 -1.22 10.56
C ALA A 319 0.28 -0.90 11.33
N TYR A 320 0.17 -0.26 12.51
CA TYR A 320 1.35 0.13 13.31
C TYR A 320 2.05 -1.07 13.91
N ARG A 321 1.28 -1.99 14.52
CA ARG A 321 1.82 -3.22 15.08
C ARG A 321 2.43 -4.10 13.99
N THR A 322 1.77 -4.19 12.86
CA THR A 322 2.26 -4.97 11.72
C THR A 322 3.56 -4.38 11.19
N LEU A 323 3.67 -3.07 10.99
CA LEU A 323 4.90 -2.42 10.53
C LEU A 323 6.04 -2.58 11.55
N LEU A 324 5.76 -2.53 12.85
CA LEU A 324 6.77 -2.78 13.87
C LEU A 324 7.31 -4.22 13.76
N VAL A 325 6.41 -5.21 13.70
CA VAL A 325 6.80 -6.63 13.56
C VAL A 325 7.56 -6.85 12.26
N VAL A 326 7.04 -6.36 11.14
CA VAL A 326 7.66 -6.50 9.80
C VAL A 326 9.05 -5.87 9.78
N SER A 327 9.20 -4.62 10.23
CA SER A 327 10.50 -3.94 10.22
C SER A 327 11.50 -4.61 11.15
N SER A 328 11.05 -5.09 12.32
CA SER A 328 11.92 -5.84 13.25
C SER A 328 12.34 -7.19 12.66
N THR A 329 11.41 -7.93 12.05
CA THR A 329 11.71 -9.20 11.38
C THR A 329 12.68 -8.98 10.22
N LEU A 330 12.45 -7.97 9.37
CA LEU A 330 13.34 -7.64 8.26
C LEU A 330 14.73 -7.20 8.74
N THR A 331 14.85 -6.48 9.87
CA THR A 331 16.14 -6.16 10.48
C THR A 331 16.93 -7.43 10.76
N VAL A 332 16.30 -8.39 11.42
CA VAL A 332 16.96 -9.66 11.80
C VAL A 332 17.28 -10.49 10.55
N VAL A 333 16.33 -10.65 9.64
CA VAL A 333 16.50 -11.47 8.44
C VAL A 333 17.60 -10.93 7.53
N LEU A 334 17.63 -9.60 7.28
CA LEU A 334 18.67 -8.98 6.46
C LEU A 334 20.04 -9.02 7.11
N ALA A 335 20.12 -8.89 8.44
CA ALA A 335 21.39 -9.06 9.17
C ALA A 335 21.88 -10.50 9.11
N LEU A 336 20.99 -11.48 9.27
CA LEU A 336 21.37 -12.90 9.26
C LEU A 336 21.76 -13.39 7.87
N ILE A 337 21.04 -12.99 6.81
CA ILE A 337 21.37 -13.40 5.42
C ILE A 337 22.70 -12.82 4.95
N ALA A 338 23.14 -11.70 5.55
CA ALA A 338 24.43 -11.09 5.27
C ALA A 338 25.62 -11.86 5.83
N VAL A 339 25.41 -12.65 6.90
CA VAL A 339 26.53 -13.26 7.65
C VAL A 339 26.43 -14.78 7.78
N LEU A 340 25.28 -15.39 7.60
CA LEU A 340 25.10 -16.83 7.75
C LEU A 340 25.24 -17.55 6.40
N PRO A 341 26.27 -18.41 6.25
CA PRO A 341 26.40 -19.23 5.06
C PRO A 341 25.44 -20.45 5.10
N GLY A 342 25.22 -21.03 3.96
CA GLY A 342 24.47 -22.27 3.79
C GLY A 342 23.18 -22.11 2.96
N PRO A 343 23.00 -22.95 1.92
CA PRO A 343 21.86 -22.84 0.99
C PRO A 343 20.50 -22.99 1.68
N ALA A 344 20.38 -23.90 2.63
CA ALA A 344 19.13 -24.11 3.39
C ALA A 344 18.81 -22.89 4.28
N VAL A 345 19.81 -22.29 4.91
CA VAL A 345 19.65 -21.08 5.74
C VAL A 345 19.26 -19.90 4.87
N GLY A 346 19.97 -19.67 3.77
CA GLY A 346 19.66 -18.63 2.79
C GLY A 346 18.24 -18.73 2.23
N THR A 347 17.81 -19.96 1.90
CA THR A 347 16.45 -20.25 1.44
C THR A 347 15.40 -19.89 2.50
N ALA A 348 15.58 -20.36 3.74
CA ALA A 348 14.65 -20.09 4.82
C ALA A 348 14.55 -18.57 5.12
N LEU A 349 15.69 -17.88 5.16
CA LEU A 349 15.74 -16.44 5.35
C LEU A 349 15.09 -15.67 4.19
N LEU A 350 15.29 -16.11 2.95
CA LEU A 350 14.67 -15.49 1.79
C LEU A 350 13.13 -15.61 1.83
N LEU A 351 12.60 -16.79 2.20
CA LEU A 351 11.16 -17.00 2.35
C LEU A 351 10.58 -16.16 3.50
N ALA A 352 11.28 -16.10 4.64
CA ALA A 352 10.91 -15.23 5.76
C ALA A 352 10.94 -13.74 5.36
N TRP A 353 11.92 -13.34 4.56
CA TRP A 353 12.02 -12.00 3.98
C TRP A 353 10.80 -11.68 3.10
N GLY A 354 10.45 -12.56 2.15
CA GLY A 354 9.28 -12.41 1.29
C GLY A 354 7.99 -12.27 2.11
N LEU A 355 7.78 -13.16 3.08
CA LEU A 355 6.62 -13.14 3.96
C LEU A 355 6.51 -11.81 4.73
N ALA A 356 7.61 -11.32 5.29
CA ALA A 356 7.62 -10.07 6.05
C ALA A 356 7.40 -8.87 5.12
N TYR A 357 8.16 -8.76 4.02
CA TYR A 357 8.06 -7.62 3.12
C TYR A 357 6.70 -7.51 2.42
N GLY A 358 6.06 -8.64 2.12
CA GLY A 358 4.73 -8.65 1.51
C GLY A 358 3.69 -7.84 2.28
N GLY A 359 3.83 -7.71 3.60
CA GLY A 359 2.94 -6.90 4.43
C GLY A 359 3.22 -5.39 4.44
N VAL A 360 4.32 -4.92 3.85
CA VAL A 360 4.75 -3.51 3.94
C VAL A 360 3.75 -2.58 3.29
N SER A 361 3.45 -2.78 2.01
CA SER A 361 2.62 -1.86 1.22
C SER A 361 1.23 -1.66 1.82
N VAL A 362 0.54 -2.76 2.19
CA VAL A 362 -0.80 -2.69 2.80
C VAL A 362 -0.77 -2.02 4.16
N SER A 363 0.29 -2.23 4.95
CA SER A 363 0.42 -1.65 6.28
C SER A 363 0.77 -0.16 6.23
N VAL A 364 1.68 0.25 5.34
CA VAL A 364 2.00 1.68 5.13
C VAL A 364 0.77 2.42 4.62
N GLN A 365 0.03 1.86 3.66
CA GLN A 365 -1.21 2.45 3.16
C GLN A 365 -2.26 2.58 4.27
N GLY A 366 -2.45 1.53 5.07
CA GLY A 366 -3.34 1.57 6.23
C GLY A 366 -2.93 2.64 7.27
N TRP A 367 -1.62 2.84 7.46
CA TRP A 367 -1.11 3.95 8.29
C TRP A 367 -1.50 5.30 7.70
N MET A 368 -1.23 5.54 6.40
CA MET A 368 -1.46 6.84 5.76
C MET A 368 -2.94 7.21 5.76
N ILE A 369 -3.86 6.27 5.52
CA ILE A 369 -5.30 6.48 5.62
C ILE A 369 -5.70 6.89 7.04
N LYS A 370 -5.20 6.21 8.06
CA LYS A 370 -5.49 6.55 9.47
C LYS A 370 -4.84 7.86 9.92
N ALA A 371 -3.73 8.26 9.31
CA ALA A 371 -3.01 9.48 9.65
C ALA A 371 -3.67 10.74 9.08
N ALA A 372 -4.35 10.63 7.94
CA ALA A 372 -5.02 11.74 7.27
C ALA A 372 -6.40 11.33 6.73
N PRO A 373 -7.39 11.06 7.59
CA PRO A 373 -8.71 10.61 7.17
C PRO A 373 -9.45 11.66 6.34
N GLU A 374 -9.15 12.94 6.54
CA GLU A 374 -9.72 14.08 5.80
C GLU A 374 -9.11 14.25 4.39
N ALA A 375 -7.92 13.68 4.15
CA ALA A 375 -7.18 13.81 2.89
C ALA A 375 -6.45 12.50 2.51
N PRO A 376 -7.15 11.35 2.39
CA PRO A 376 -6.52 10.05 2.16
C PRO A 376 -5.80 9.97 0.81
N GLU A 377 -6.30 10.66 -0.22
CA GLU A 377 -5.67 10.72 -1.53
C GLU A 377 -4.35 11.51 -1.51
N ALA A 378 -4.29 12.63 -0.76
CA ALA A 378 -3.07 13.40 -0.58
C ALA A 378 -2.00 12.58 0.17
N ALA A 379 -2.40 11.89 1.24
CA ALA A 379 -1.52 11.01 1.99
C ALA A 379 -1.01 9.84 1.12
N SER A 380 -1.89 9.21 0.34
CA SER A 380 -1.53 8.13 -0.59
C SER A 380 -0.55 8.62 -1.67
N SER A 381 -0.78 9.80 -2.25
CA SER A 381 0.10 10.35 -3.29
C SER A 381 1.51 10.64 -2.76
N LEU A 382 1.62 11.18 -1.55
CA LEU A 382 2.91 11.39 -0.86
C LEU A 382 3.63 10.07 -0.59
N MET A 383 2.87 9.05 -0.16
CA MET A 383 3.41 7.71 0.05
C MET A 383 3.95 7.12 -1.26
N VAL A 384 3.17 7.18 -2.35
CA VAL A 384 3.57 6.62 -3.66
C VAL A 384 4.80 7.35 -4.21
N ALA A 385 4.84 8.68 -4.12
CA ALA A 385 5.99 9.46 -4.52
C ALA A 385 7.24 9.06 -3.73
N MET A 386 7.12 8.96 -2.40
CA MET A 386 8.22 8.55 -1.53
C MET A 386 8.64 7.09 -1.77
N PHE A 387 7.68 6.19 -2.05
CA PHE A 387 7.95 4.79 -2.34
C PHE A 387 8.83 4.65 -3.59
N ASN A 388 8.48 5.32 -4.68
CA ASN A 388 9.27 5.29 -5.93
C ASN A 388 10.64 5.94 -5.76
N PHE A 389 10.73 7.07 -5.04
CA PHE A 389 12.00 7.68 -4.71
C PHE A 389 12.90 6.77 -3.88
N ALA A 390 12.30 6.09 -2.88
CA ALA A 390 13.02 5.16 -2.00
C ALA A 390 13.50 3.90 -2.75
N ILE A 391 12.78 3.41 -3.76
CA ILE A 391 13.24 2.32 -4.64
C ILE A 391 14.55 2.75 -5.33
N ALA A 392 14.55 3.92 -5.96
CA ALA A 392 15.72 4.43 -6.67
C ALA A 392 16.91 4.66 -5.72
N ALA A 393 16.66 5.30 -4.56
CA ALA A 393 17.68 5.53 -3.54
C ALA A 393 18.25 4.21 -3.00
N GLY A 394 17.38 3.22 -2.76
CA GLY A 394 17.78 1.90 -2.26
C GLY A 394 18.69 1.16 -3.26
N ALA A 395 18.29 1.08 -4.52
CA ALA A 395 19.09 0.44 -5.56
C ALA A 395 20.46 1.12 -5.72
N LEU A 396 20.50 2.46 -5.69
CA LEU A 396 21.75 3.23 -5.75
C LEU A 396 22.65 2.97 -4.53
N CYS A 397 22.10 3.11 -3.32
CA CYS A 397 22.89 2.89 -2.09
C CYS A 397 23.38 1.45 -1.99
N GLY A 398 22.55 0.48 -2.38
CA GLY A 398 22.94 -0.93 -2.43
C GLY A 398 24.07 -1.19 -3.42
N GLY A 399 24.00 -0.60 -4.62
CA GLY A 399 25.07 -0.68 -5.62
C GLY A 399 26.39 -0.13 -5.12
N LEU A 400 26.37 1.08 -4.55
CA LEU A 400 27.56 1.69 -3.96
C LEU A 400 28.14 0.86 -2.80
N ALA A 401 27.29 0.18 -2.01
CA ALA A 401 27.74 -0.70 -0.93
C ALA A 401 28.38 -1.98 -1.47
N VAL A 402 27.80 -2.59 -2.51
CA VAL A 402 28.32 -3.82 -3.13
C VAL A 402 29.65 -3.53 -3.83
N ASP A 403 29.70 -2.47 -4.68
CA ASP A 403 30.89 -2.16 -5.48
C ASP A 403 32.00 -1.55 -4.62
N GLY A 404 31.67 -0.73 -3.63
CA GLY A 404 32.65 -0.01 -2.83
C GLY A 404 33.14 -0.74 -1.56
N ILE A 405 32.37 -1.73 -1.06
CA ILE A 405 32.67 -2.41 0.20
C ILE A 405 32.66 -3.93 0.01
N SER A 406 31.47 -4.54 -0.12
CA SER A 406 31.29 -5.99 -0.32
C SER A 406 29.80 -6.32 -0.54
N VAL A 407 29.49 -7.50 -1.09
CA VAL A 407 28.12 -8.00 -1.28
C VAL A 407 27.32 -8.01 0.05
N PRO A 408 27.86 -8.48 1.20
CA PRO A 408 27.17 -8.43 2.49
C PRO A 408 26.84 -7.01 3.01
N ALA A 409 27.55 -5.98 2.55
CA ALA A 409 27.32 -4.61 3.00
C ALA A 409 25.92 -4.08 2.60
N ALA A 410 25.38 -4.53 1.47
CA ALA A 410 24.05 -4.12 1.00
C ALA A 410 22.93 -4.60 1.95
N PRO A 411 22.79 -5.90 2.31
CA PRO A 411 21.78 -6.33 3.26
C PRO A 411 22.03 -5.82 4.70
N LEU A 412 23.28 -5.58 5.13
CA LEU A 412 23.57 -4.95 6.41
C LEU A 412 23.10 -3.50 6.45
N GLY A 413 23.34 -2.74 5.39
CA GLY A 413 22.80 -1.37 5.23
C GLY A 413 21.28 -1.39 5.23
N GLY A 414 20.67 -2.36 4.52
CA GLY A 414 19.24 -2.60 4.56
C GLY A 414 18.71 -2.88 5.97
N ALA A 415 19.39 -3.75 6.72
CA ALA A 415 19.03 -4.06 8.11
C ALA A 415 19.09 -2.82 9.03
N ALA A 416 20.09 -1.97 8.87
CA ALA A 416 20.20 -0.71 9.63
C ALA A 416 19.03 0.24 9.35
N LEU A 417 18.60 0.36 8.06
CA LEU A 417 17.45 1.15 7.69
C LEU A 417 16.14 0.55 8.22
N MET A 418 15.99 -0.78 8.21
CA MET A 418 14.83 -1.47 8.79
C MET A 418 14.76 -1.26 10.31
N PHE A 419 15.89 -1.29 11.00
CA PHE A 419 15.97 -0.98 12.43
C PHE A 419 15.53 0.47 12.70
N ALA A 420 16.02 1.43 11.93
CA ALA A 420 15.61 2.83 12.04
C ALA A 420 14.11 3.01 11.78
N ALA A 421 13.54 2.24 10.84
CA ALA A 421 12.10 2.22 10.60
C ALA A 421 11.33 1.66 11.80
N ALA A 422 11.75 0.52 12.36
CA ALA A 422 11.16 -0.06 13.57
C ALA A 422 11.19 0.92 14.74
N ALA A 423 12.33 1.60 14.97
CA ALA A 423 12.47 2.63 15.99
C ALA A 423 11.52 3.81 15.76
N THR A 424 11.37 4.27 14.51
CA THR A 424 10.44 5.36 14.15
C THR A 424 8.98 4.96 14.43
N VAL A 425 8.58 3.73 14.06
CA VAL A 425 7.24 3.19 14.36
C VAL A 425 7.01 3.13 15.87
N TRP A 426 7.97 2.59 16.61
CA TRP A 426 7.92 2.46 18.08
C TRP A 426 7.71 3.81 18.77
N VAL A 427 8.56 4.79 18.45
CA VAL A 427 8.47 6.16 19.02
C VAL A 427 7.13 6.81 18.70
N THR A 428 6.61 6.59 17.48
CA THR A 428 5.32 7.15 17.07
C THR A 428 4.15 6.48 17.80
N ALA A 429 4.23 5.17 18.04
CA ALA A 429 3.22 4.42 18.79
C ALA A 429 3.13 4.85 20.26
N ILE A 430 4.29 5.00 20.95
CA ILE A 430 4.35 5.45 22.34
C ILE A 430 3.74 6.84 22.53
N ARG A 431 3.97 7.75 21.59
CA ARG A 431 3.45 9.13 21.67
C ARG A 431 1.94 9.22 21.45
N ARG A 432 1.29 8.16 20.95
CA ARG A 432 -0.18 8.08 20.74
C ARG A 432 -0.93 7.51 21.94
N THR A 433 -0.28 6.77 22.81
CA THR A 433 -0.90 6.30 24.05
C THR A 433 -1.07 7.52 24.95
N PRO A 434 -2.31 7.94 25.30
CA PRO A 434 -2.48 9.00 26.28
C PRO A 434 -1.74 8.55 27.55
N ARG A 435 -0.86 9.41 28.10
CA ARG A 435 -0.38 9.22 29.46
C ARG A 435 -1.61 9.37 30.37
N THR A 436 -2.24 8.27 30.69
CA THR A 436 -3.04 8.17 31.91
C THR A 436 -2.05 8.25 33.05
N LEU A 437 -1.67 9.47 33.43
CA LEU A 437 -1.06 9.71 34.72
C LEU A 437 -2.20 9.63 35.73
N GLY A 438 -2.10 8.61 36.59
CA GLY A 438 -2.88 8.49 37.78
C GLY A 438 -2.63 9.64 38.77
#